data_ab9372c76055e18466467f9d45e49a28
#
_entry.id   ab9372c76055e18466467f9d45e49a28
#
_cell.length_a   1.000
_cell.length_b   1.000
_cell.length_c   1.000
_cell.angle_alpha   90.00
_cell.angle_beta   90.00
_cell.angle_gamma   90.00
#
_symmetry.space_group_name_H-M   'P 1'
#
loop_
_entity.id
_entity.type
_entity.pdbx_description
1 polymer ?
#
loop_
_entity_poly.entity_id
_entity_poly.type
_entity_poly.pdbx_seq_one_letter_code
_entity_poly.pdbx_strand_id
1 'polypeptide(L)'
;MSTVLEAKDLCKTYIVNKKQNNVLKNVNLKIEEGEMVAIMGPSGSGKSTLLYSISGMDRPTAGEVFFEGKQMDKLSDNELSDLRLTKMGFIFQQMYMMRNLSILDNVILPGIKAKQSGVSKKDIEERGRNLLRKFDVAQIADNDTSEASGGQLQRACIARSMINNPKIIFADEPTGALNRSASDEVMEELAKLNREDTTIMLVTHDVKVAAKCSRLLFIVDGNIKAEYNLGRYEANSNLRDRERSLSNWLMEQGW
;
A
#
# COMPACT_ATOMS: atom_id res chain seq x y z
N MET A 1 -13.15 -2.23 16.49
CA MET A 1 -12.16 -1.55 15.62
C MET A 1 -12.91 -0.57 14.76
N SER A 2 -12.33 0.59 14.43
CA SER A 2 -12.98 1.58 13.56
C SER A 2 -12.65 1.27 12.10
N THR A 3 -13.62 1.47 11.20
CA THR A 3 -13.41 1.27 9.76
C THR A 3 -12.65 2.47 9.20
N VAL A 4 -11.45 2.24 8.63
CA VAL A 4 -10.64 3.27 7.97
C VAL A 4 -11.09 3.50 6.54
N LEU A 5 -11.41 2.40 5.83
CA LEU A 5 -11.79 2.44 4.43
C LEU A 5 -12.97 1.52 4.16
N GLU A 6 -13.97 2.00 3.43
CA GLU A 6 -15.13 1.20 2.99
C GLU A 6 -15.40 1.48 1.52
N ALA A 7 -15.62 0.42 0.75
CA ALA A 7 -16.12 0.50 -0.63
C ALA A 7 -17.47 -0.21 -0.73
N LYS A 8 -18.42 0.42 -1.43
CA LYS A 8 -19.77 -0.10 -1.68
C LYS A 8 -20.06 -0.11 -3.16
N ASP A 9 -20.43 -1.28 -3.68
CA ASP A 9 -20.81 -1.53 -5.07
C ASP A 9 -19.83 -0.92 -6.08
N LEU A 10 -18.54 -0.99 -5.75
CA LEU A 10 -17.47 -0.35 -6.50
C LEU A 10 -17.32 -0.99 -7.87
N CYS A 11 -17.44 -0.17 -8.92
CA CYS A 11 -17.26 -0.57 -10.31
C CYS A 11 -16.19 0.27 -10.98
N LYS A 12 -15.37 -0.35 -11.82
CA LYS A 12 -14.43 0.35 -12.69
C LYS A 12 -14.47 -0.19 -14.10
N THR A 13 -14.70 0.70 -15.03
CA THR A 13 -14.74 0.41 -16.48
C THR A 13 -13.75 1.32 -17.20
N TYR A 14 -12.90 0.75 -18.04
CA TYR A 14 -12.07 1.49 -18.97
C TYR A 14 -12.60 1.37 -20.38
N ILE A 15 -12.47 2.44 -21.16
CA ILE A 15 -12.81 2.44 -22.60
C ILE A 15 -11.50 2.45 -23.38
N VAL A 16 -11.19 1.31 -24.01
CA VAL A 16 -9.97 1.14 -24.84
C VAL A 16 -10.42 0.78 -26.25
N ASN A 17 -9.99 1.55 -27.24
CA ASN A 17 -10.36 1.34 -28.65
C ASN A 17 -11.88 1.19 -28.86
N LYS A 18 -12.69 2.05 -28.22
CA LYS A 18 -14.17 2.05 -28.24
C LYS A 18 -14.81 0.78 -27.65
N LYS A 19 -14.04 -0.10 -27.01
CA LYS A 19 -14.57 -1.26 -26.28
C LYS A 19 -14.55 -1.00 -24.79
N GLN A 20 -15.65 -1.34 -24.13
CA GLN A 20 -15.75 -1.31 -22.66
C GLN A 20 -15.08 -2.52 -22.07
N ASN A 21 -14.22 -2.29 -21.08
CA ASN A 21 -13.60 -3.32 -20.26
C ASN A 21 -13.98 -3.09 -18.81
N ASN A 22 -14.88 -3.90 -18.28
CA ASN A 22 -15.34 -3.84 -16.89
C ASN A 22 -14.33 -4.59 -16.01
N VAL A 23 -13.42 -3.84 -15.38
CA VAL A 23 -12.33 -4.39 -14.59
C VAL A 23 -12.75 -4.68 -13.14
N LEU A 24 -13.60 -3.85 -12.54
CA LEU A 24 -14.20 -4.11 -11.23
C LEU A 24 -15.73 -4.15 -11.36
N LYS A 25 -16.36 -5.07 -10.62
CA LYS A 25 -17.79 -5.38 -10.73
C LYS A 25 -18.40 -5.50 -9.33
N ASN A 26 -19.06 -4.45 -8.85
CA ASN A 26 -19.77 -4.41 -7.57
C ASN A 26 -18.93 -4.90 -6.37
N VAL A 27 -17.69 -4.42 -6.26
CA VAL A 27 -16.80 -4.80 -5.17
C VAL A 27 -17.24 -4.11 -3.88
N ASN A 28 -17.45 -4.91 -2.84
CA ASN A 28 -17.76 -4.45 -1.49
C ASN A 28 -16.64 -4.91 -0.56
N LEU A 29 -16.07 -3.98 0.23
CA LEU A 29 -15.06 -4.31 1.21
C LEU A 29 -15.00 -3.26 2.33
N LYS A 30 -14.46 -3.68 3.49
CA LYS A 30 -14.12 -2.80 4.62
C LYS A 30 -12.73 -3.14 5.09
N ILE A 31 -11.96 -2.10 5.46
CA ILE A 31 -10.64 -2.23 6.07
C ILE A 31 -10.71 -1.57 7.44
N GLU A 32 -10.38 -2.34 8.46
CA GLU A 32 -10.38 -1.87 9.84
C GLU A 32 -9.02 -1.25 10.20
N GLU A 33 -9.02 -0.35 11.18
CA GLU A 33 -7.80 0.28 11.69
C GLU A 33 -6.84 -0.77 12.27
N GLY A 34 -5.56 -0.68 11.90
CA GLY A 34 -4.53 -1.64 12.31
C GLY A 34 -4.54 -2.98 11.53
N GLU A 35 -5.42 -3.16 10.53
CA GLU A 35 -5.39 -4.34 9.67
C GLU A 35 -4.20 -4.30 8.68
N MET A 36 -3.65 -5.47 8.38
CA MET A 36 -2.77 -5.66 7.22
C MET A 36 -3.45 -6.62 6.25
N VAL A 37 -3.92 -6.09 5.11
CA VAL A 37 -4.73 -6.83 4.15
C VAL A 37 -3.96 -7.04 2.85
N ALA A 38 -3.89 -8.30 2.37
CA ALA A 38 -3.35 -8.63 1.05
C ALA A 38 -4.47 -8.77 0.03
N ILE A 39 -4.22 -8.31 -1.20
CA ILE A 39 -5.03 -8.60 -2.38
C ILE A 39 -4.25 -9.57 -3.26
N MET A 40 -4.79 -10.76 -3.50
CA MET A 40 -4.25 -11.73 -4.45
C MET A 40 -5.28 -12.09 -5.53
N GLY A 41 -4.83 -12.67 -6.61
CA GLY A 41 -5.67 -13.10 -7.73
C GLY A 41 -4.88 -13.22 -9.02
N PRO A 42 -5.40 -13.87 -10.06
CA PRO A 42 -4.73 -14.03 -11.35
C PRO A 42 -4.29 -12.71 -11.99
N SER A 43 -3.37 -12.76 -12.94
CA SER A 43 -3.01 -11.57 -13.72
C SER A 43 -4.24 -11.02 -14.44
N GLY A 44 -4.41 -9.69 -14.43
CA GLY A 44 -5.57 -9.05 -15.05
C GLY A 44 -6.88 -9.11 -14.25
N SER A 45 -6.93 -9.71 -13.05
CA SER A 45 -8.15 -9.80 -12.23
C SER A 45 -8.64 -8.48 -11.63
N GLY A 46 -7.85 -7.39 -11.72
CA GLY A 46 -8.22 -6.07 -11.23
C GLY A 46 -7.59 -5.65 -9.90
N LYS A 47 -6.57 -6.36 -9.38
CA LYS A 47 -5.92 -6.08 -8.08
C LYS A 47 -5.44 -4.63 -7.92
N SER A 48 -4.52 -4.18 -8.78
CA SER A 48 -4.00 -2.80 -8.73
C SER A 48 -5.09 -1.78 -9.05
N THR A 49 -6.04 -2.12 -9.94
CA THR A 49 -7.21 -1.28 -10.22
C THR A 49 -8.06 -1.10 -8.96
N LEU A 50 -8.29 -2.15 -8.17
CA LEU A 50 -8.99 -2.06 -6.90
C LEU A 50 -8.24 -1.14 -5.94
N LEU A 51 -6.93 -1.37 -5.73
CA LEU A 51 -6.10 -0.55 -4.85
C LEU A 51 -6.12 0.93 -5.27
N TYR A 52 -6.00 1.24 -6.57
CA TYR A 52 -6.02 2.62 -7.06
C TYR A 52 -7.40 3.26 -6.98
N SER A 53 -8.47 2.50 -7.19
CA SER A 53 -9.84 3.03 -7.09
C SER A 53 -10.21 3.40 -5.66
N ILE A 54 -9.88 2.54 -4.68
CA ILE A 54 -10.20 2.79 -3.27
C ILE A 54 -9.29 3.82 -2.61
N SER A 55 -8.06 4.00 -3.12
CA SER A 55 -7.13 5.04 -2.64
C SER A 55 -7.39 6.40 -3.29
N GLY A 56 -8.33 6.48 -4.22
CA GLY A 56 -8.64 7.71 -4.97
C GLY A 56 -7.55 8.14 -5.95
N MET A 57 -6.61 7.25 -6.31
CA MET A 57 -5.65 7.51 -7.39
C MET A 57 -6.32 7.45 -8.76
N ASP A 58 -7.31 6.57 -8.90
CA ASP A 58 -8.16 6.46 -10.08
C ASP A 58 -9.63 6.43 -9.65
N ARG A 59 -10.44 7.36 -10.14
CA ARG A 59 -11.84 7.47 -9.73
C ARG A 59 -12.63 6.24 -10.18
N PRO A 60 -13.48 5.66 -9.33
CA PRO A 60 -14.40 4.61 -9.74
C PRO A 60 -15.38 5.12 -10.81
N THR A 61 -15.89 4.21 -11.65
CA THR A 61 -16.94 4.52 -12.64
C THR A 61 -18.32 4.59 -11.98
N ALA A 62 -18.54 3.75 -10.94
CA ALA A 62 -19.75 3.73 -10.12
C ALA A 62 -19.42 3.12 -8.74
N GLY A 63 -20.35 3.27 -7.80
CA GLY A 63 -20.19 2.87 -6.42
C GLY A 63 -19.64 4.00 -5.56
N GLU A 64 -19.42 3.72 -4.30
CA GLU A 64 -19.01 4.70 -3.29
C GLU A 64 -17.75 4.23 -2.56
N VAL A 65 -16.86 5.17 -2.22
CA VAL A 65 -15.68 4.93 -1.39
C VAL A 65 -15.69 5.89 -0.22
N PHE A 66 -15.57 5.36 0.99
CA PHE A 66 -15.50 6.14 2.22
C PHE A 66 -14.14 5.96 2.88
N PHE A 67 -13.53 7.06 3.29
CA PHE A 67 -12.32 7.10 4.09
C PHE A 67 -12.59 7.82 5.41
N GLU A 68 -12.38 7.14 6.55
CA GLU A 68 -12.76 7.64 7.89
C GLU A 68 -14.21 8.20 7.90
N GLY A 69 -15.15 7.53 7.23
CA GLY A 69 -16.55 7.92 7.09
C GLY A 69 -16.84 9.05 6.10
N LYS A 70 -15.81 9.69 5.52
CA LYS A 70 -15.97 10.76 4.50
C LYS A 70 -16.02 10.14 3.10
N GLN A 71 -17.06 10.44 2.34
CA GLN A 71 -17.26 9.94 0.98
C GLN A 71 -16.25 10.60 0.01
N MET A 72 -15.37 9.79 -0.60
CA MET A 72 -14.25 10.27 -1.40
C MET A 72 -14.63 10.62 -2.84
N ASP A 73 -15.60 9.92 -3.43
CA ASP A 73 -16.04 10.13 -4.81
C ASP A 73 -16.72 11.50 -5.02
N LYS A 74 -17.20 12.14 -3.94
CA LYS A 74 -17.77 13.49 -3.94
C LYS A 74 -16.73 14.62 -3.76
N LEU A 75 -15.48 14.28 -3.44
CA LEU A 75 -14.43 15.27 -3.28
C LEU A 75 -13.97 15.83 -4.62
N SER A 76 -13.63 17.12 -4.63
CA SER A 76 -12.89 17.73 -5.75
C SER A 76 -11.48 17.11 -5.88
N ASP A 77 -10.85 17.28 -7.03
CA ASP A 77 -9.50 16.73 -7.28
C ASP A 77 -8.46 17.31 -6.30
N ASN A 78 -8.62 18.58 -5.89
CA ASN A 78 -7.74 19.20 -4.90
C ASN A 78 -7.94 18.57 -3.52
N GLU A 79 -9.17 18.43 -3.05
CA GLU A 79 -9.48 17.81 -1.75
C GLU A 79 -9.02 16.35 -1.71
N LEU A 80 -9.21 15.60 -2.80
CA LEU A 80 -8.77 14.21 -2.91
C LEU A 80 -7.24 14.12 -2.94
N SER A 81 -6.56 15.07 -3.61
CA SER A 81 -5.10 15.17 -3.60
C SER A 81 -4.55 15.48 -2.23
N ASP A 82 -5.16 16.41 -1.50
CA ASP A 82 -4.77 16.76 -0.13
C ASP A 82 -5.02 15.59 0.85
N LEU A 83 -6.12 14.87 0.68
CA LEU A 83 -6.42 13.67 1.47
C LEU A 83 -5.34 12.59 1.26
N ARG A 84 -4.98 12.29 -0.01
CA ARG A 84 -3.91 11.34 -0.31
C ARG A 84 -2.58 11.79 0.28
N LEU A 85 -2.23 13.07 0.09
CA LEU A 85 -0.97 13.63 0.56
C LEU A 85 -0.81 13.56 2.08
N THR A 86 -1.89 13.81 2.83
CA THR A 86 -1.83 13.99 4.29
C THR A 86 -2.23 12.76 5.09
N LYS A 87 -3.03 11.85 4.51
CA LYS A 87 -3.65 10.73 5.24
C LYS A 87 -3.30 9.35 4.69
N MET A 88 -2.72 9.28 3.50
CA MET A 88 -2.40 8.01 2.82
C MET A 88 -0.92 7.94 2.49
N GLY A 89 -0.31 6.78 2.69
CA GLY A 89 1.03 6.46 2.21
C GLY A 89 0.97 5.57 0.97
N PHE A 90 1.94 5.71 0.07
CA PHE A 90 1.99 4.91 -1.15
C PHE A 90 3.37 4.30 -1.37
N ILE A 91 3.39 3.00 -1.67
CA ILE A 91 4.57 2.22 -2.02
C ILE A 91 4.28 1.52 -3.35
N PHE A 92 5.18 1.65 -4.33
CA PHE A 92 5.02 1.08 -5.66
C PHE A 92 6.17 0.15 -6.00
N GLN A 93 5.93 -0.82 -6.86
CA GLN A 93 6.95 -1.70 -7.40
C GLN A 93 8.08 -0.92 -8.09
N GLN A 94 7.75 0.11 -8.87
CA GLN A 94 8.73 0.94 -9.60
C GLN A 94 9.31 2.09 -8.77
N MET A 95 9.01 2.16 -7.45
CA MET A 95 9.52 3.13 -6.48
C MET A 95 9.24 4.60 -6.80
N TYR A 96 9.26 5.03 -8.05
CA TYR A 96 9.03 6.41 -8.53
C TYR A 96 9.84 7.46 -7.74
N MET A 97 11.14 7.21 -7.59
CA MET A 97 12.06 8.19 -7.03
C MET A 97 12.47 9.22 -8.10
N MET A 98 12.50 10.48 -7.74
CA MET A 98 13.00 11.55 -8.60
C MET A 98 14.52 11.49 -8.66
N ARG A 99 15.07 11.25 -9.85
CA ARG A 99 16.52 11.03 -10.07
C ARG A 99 17.40 12.25 -9.84
N ASN A 100 16.81 13.45 -9.90
CA ASN A 100 17.49 14.74 -9.70
C ASN A 100 17.42 15.23 -8.24
N LEU A 101 16.97 14.40 -7.33
CA LEU A 101 16.88 14.67 -5.90
C LEU A 101 17.65 13.59 -5.13
N SER A 102 18.24 13.98 -4.00
CA SER A 102 18.79 13.03 -3.04
C SER A 102 17.71 12.07 -2.52
N ILE A 103 18.11 10.98 -1.89
CA ILE A 103 17.16 10.05 -1.25
C ILE A 103 16.38 10.75 -0.15
N LEU A 104 17.05 11.57 0.67
CA LEU A 104 16.38 12.37 1.71
C LEU A 104 15.36 13.34 1.10
N ASP A 105 15.73 14.07 0.03
CA ASP A 105 14.80 15.00 -0.63
C ASP A 105 13.56 14.29 -1.18
N ASN A 106 13.72 13.09 -1.74
CA ASN A 106 12.61 12.25 -2.16
C ASN A 106 11.68 11.87 -0.98
N VAL A 107 12.26 11.54 0.17
CA VAL A 107 11.50 11.15 1.37
C VAL A 107 10.73 12.33 1.96
N ILE A 108 11.34 13.52 2.02
CA ILE A 108 10.72 14.69 2.66
C ILE A 108 9.78 15.46 1.74
N LEU A 109 9.85 15.26 0.44
CA LEU A 109 9.06 16.01 -0.55
C LEU A 109 7.55 16.02 -0.25
N PRO A 110 6.90 14.91 0.07
CA PRO A 110 5.48 14.94 0.44
C PRO A 110 5.22 15.72 1.73
N GLY A 111 6.13 15.68 2.71
CA GLY A 111 6.05 16.46 3.94
C GLY A 111 6.10 17.97 3.67
N ILE A 112 7.04 18.41 2.83
CA ILE A 112 7.16 19.81 2.41
C ILE A 112 5.89 20.26 1.66
N LYS A 113 5.35 19.39 0.79
CA LYS A 113 4.17 19.69 -0.01
C LYS A 113 2.89 19.81 0.83
N ALA A 114 2.78 19.06 1.91
CA ALA A 114 1.61 19.05 2.80
C ALA A 114 1.41 20.35 3.58
N LYS A 115 2.41 21.23 3.64
CA LYS A 115 2.34 22.58 4.26
C LYS A 115 1.65 22.57 5.64
N GLN A 116 2.02 21.65 6.52
CA GLN A 116 1.42 21.56 7.86
C GLN A 116 1.70 22.84 8.65
N SER A 117 0.64 23.43 9.22
CA SER A 117 0.76 24.66 10.00
C SER A 117 1.68 24.45 11.20
N GLY A 118 2.62 25.38 11.42
CA GLY A 118 3.56 25.32 12.55
C GLY A 118 4.73 24.34 12.38
N VAL A 119 4.84 23.63 11.24
CA VAL A 119 5.95 22.71 10.96
C VAL A 119 6.93 23.37 9.99
N SER A 120 8.18 23.55 10.43
CA SER A 120 9.25 24.12 9.58
C SER A 120 9.83 23.07 8.62
N LYS A 121 10.52 23.55 7.57
CA LYS A 121 11.27 22.66 6.67
C LYS A 121 12.32 21.84 7.43
N LYS A 122 12.95 22.42 8.46
CA LYS A 122 13.93 21.75 9.30
C LYS A 122 13.32 20.59 10.09
N ASP A 123 12.10 20.77 10.63
CA ASP A 123 11.39 19.70 11.35
C ASP A 123 11.03 18.54 10.42
N ILE A 124 10.68 18.85 9.16
CA ILE A 124 10.38 17.82 8.14
C ILE A 124 11.65 17.06 7.76
N GLU A 125 12.77 17.77 7.58
CA GLU A 125 14.07 17.16 7.28
C GLU A 125 14.51 16.24 8.44
N GLU A 126 14.42 16.70 9.67
CA GLU A 126 14.75 15.88 10.85
C GLU A 126 13.86 14.64 10.94
N ARG A 127 12.55 14.78 10.68
CA ARG A 127 11.60 13.65 10.58
C ARG A 127 12.02 12.68 9.47
N GLY A 128 12.40 13.17 8.30
CA GLY A 128 12.88 12.36 7.18
C GLY A 128 14.12 11.55 7.56
N ARG A 129 15.13 12.20 8.18
CA ARG A 129 16.35 11.52 8.66
C ARG A 129 16.04 10.49 9.75
N ASN A 130 15.07 10.76 10.64
CA ASN A 130 14.61 9.80 11.65
C ASN A 130 13.94 8.59 11.01
N LEU A 131 13.11 8.78 9.99
CA LEU A 131 12.49 7.67 9.25
C LEU A 131 13.53 6.85 8.50
N LEU A 132 14.51 7.48 7.83
CA LEU A 132 15.60 6.74 7.18
C LEU A 132 16.41 5.91 8.19
N ARG A 133 16.63 6.41 9.42
CA ARG A 133 17.25 5.64 10.52
C ARG A 133 16.37 4.47 10.95
N LYS A 134 15.06 4.71 11.13
CA LYS A 134 14.10 3.66 11.51
C LYS A 134 14.12 2.48 10.54
N PHE A 135 14.31 2.74 9.24
CA PHE A 135 14.33 1.71 8.19
C PHE A 135 15.75 1.29 7.76
N ASP A 136 16.76 1.60 8.56
CA ASP A 136 18.18 1.20 8.36
C ASP A 136 18.73 1.58 6.97
N VAL A 137 18.46 2.83 6.56
CA VAL A 137 18.96 3.42 5.31
C VAL A 137 19.45 4.87 5.49
N ALA A 138 19.80 5.25 6.72
CA ALA A 138 20.30 6.61 7.01
C ALA A 138 21.62 6.94 6.29
N GLN A 139 22.47 5.93 6.06
CA GLN A 139 23.79 6.07 5.43
C GLN A 139 23.72 6.50 3.96
N ILE A 140 22.56 6.34 3.30
CA ILE A 140 22.35 6.74 1.90
C ILE A 140 21.48 8.00 1.77
N ALA A 141 21.20 8.71 2.87
CA ALA A 141 20.28 9.86 2.88
C ALA A 141 20.65 10.94 1.84
N ASP A 142 21.93 11.26 1.76
CA ASP A 142 22.44 12.33 0.91
C ASP A 142 22.95 11.84 -0.47
N ASN A 143 22.81 10.53 -0.76
CA ASN A 143 23.20 9.91 -2.02
C ASN A 143 22.17 10.17 -3.14
N ASP A 144 22.64 10.05 -4.38
CA ASP A 144 21.77 9.94 -5.54
C ASP A 144 21.03 8.59 -5.54
N THR A 145 19.85 8.56 -6.15
CA THR A 145 19.04 7.33 -6.23
C THR A 145 19.74 6.19 -6.99
N SER A 146 20.67 6.50 -7.88
CA SER A 146 21.47 5.54 -8.65
C SER A 146 22.57 4.84 -7.83
N GLU A 147 22.92 5.38 -6.67
CA GLU A 147 23.98 4.86 -5.79
C GLU A 147 23.46 3.88 -4.72
N ALA A 148 22.17 3.61 -4.70
CA ALA A 148 21.54 2.75 -3.73
C ALA A 148 21.02 1.44 -4.35
N SER A 149 21.06 0.35 -3.56
CA SER A 149 20.48 -0.93 -3.97
C SER A 149 18.93 -0.85 -4.02
N GLY A 150 18.29 -1.76 -4.77
CA GLY A 150 16.83 -1.81 -4.86
C GLY A 150 16.16 -1.98 -3.48
N GLY A 151 16.70 -2.80 -2.59
CA GLY A 151 16.18 -2.96 -1.24
C GLY A 151 16.31 -1.70 -0.39
N GLN A 152 17.44 -0.98 -0.50
CA GLN A 152 17.63 0.31 0.18
C GLN A 152 16.63 1.35 -0.33
N LEU A 153 16.47 1.47 -1.66
CA LEU A 153 15.49 2.38 -2.25
C LEU A 153 14.06 2.04 -1.83
N GLN A 154 13.70 0.76 -1.74
CA GLN A 154 12.36 0.37 -1.31
C GLN A 154 12.13 0.71 0.16
N ARG A 155 13.12 0.53 1.06
CA ARG A 155 13.01 1.00 2.45
C ARG A 155 12.92 2.53 2.54
N ALA A 156 13.62 3.26 1.67
CA ALA A 156 13.42 4.72 1.55
C ALA A 156 12.01 5.09 1.03
N CYS A 157 11.40 4.27 0.16
CA CYS A 157 9.99 4.44 -0.24
C CYS A 157 9.02 4.22 0.94
N ILE A 158 9.31 3.27 1.84
CA ILE A 158 8.55 3.12 3.09
C ILE A 158 8.71 4.39 3.94
N ALA A 159 9.93 4.91 4.11
CA ALA A 159 10.17 6.16 4.82
C ALA A 159 9.37 7.33 4.22
N ARG A 160 9.38 7.45 2.88
CA ARG A 160 8.60 8.46 2.14
C ARG A 160 7.10 8.32 2.42
N SER A 161 6.58 7.11 2.41
CA SER A 161 5.16 6.87 2.66
C SER A 161 4.73 7.28 4.07
N MET A 162 5.65 7.26 5.04
CA MET A 162 5.40 7.56 6.46
C MET A 162 5.61 9.03 6.83
N ILE A 163 6.14 9.89 5.95
CA ILE A 163 6.56 11.25 6.31
C ILE A 163 5.45 12.13 6.89
N ASN A 164 4.20 11.92 6.45
CA ASN A 164 3.02 12.64 6.91
C ASN A 164 2.19 11.85 7.95
N ASN A 165 2.74 10.77 8.50
CA ASN A 165 2.06 9.91 9.47
C ASN A 165 0.67 9.44 8.98
N PRO A 166 0.60 8.66 7.89
CA PRO A 166 -0.65 8.29 7.24
C PRO A 166 -1.50 7.35 8.11
N LYS A 167 -2.81 7.35 7.88
CA LYS A 167 -3.77 6.41 8.48
C LYS A 167 -3.74 5.04 7.82
N ILE A 168 -3.36 5.00 6.55
CA ILE A 168 -3.24 3.75 5.77
C ILE A 168 -2.10 3.85 4.76
N ILE A 169 -1.41 2.75 4.56
CA ILE A 169 -0.42 2.58 3.48
C ILE A 169 -1.00 1.66 2.41
N PHE A 170 -0.99 2.12 1.17
CA PHE A 170 -1.28 1.32 -0.02
C PHE A 170 0.03 0.89 -0.67
N ALA A 171 0.21 -0.41 -0.88
CA ALA A 171 1.42 -0.96 -1.48
C ALA A 171 1.08 -1.83 -2.70
N ASP A 172 1.50 -1.42 -3.88
CA ASP A 172 1.31 -2.18 -5.11
C ASP A 172 2.60 -2.94 -5.44
N GLU A 173 2.58 -4.27 -5.23
CA GLU A 173 3.72 -5.18 -5.44
C GLU A 173 5.02 -4.68 -4.77
N PRO A 174 5.02 -4.39 -3.44
CA PRO A 174 6.14 -3.70 -2.77
C PRO A 174 7.48 -4.45 -2.83
N THR A 175 7.46 -5.72 -3.19
CA THR A 175 8.65 -6.57 -3.29
C THR A 175 8.92 -7.10 -4.70
N GLY A 176 8.08 -6.78 -5.67
CA GLY A 176 8.08 -7.38 -7.01
C GLY A 176 9.35 -7.13 -7.85
N ALA A 177 10.15 -6.10 -7.51
CA ALA A 177 11.42 -5.78 -8.18
C ALA A 177 12.67 -6.21 -7.37
N LEU A 178 12.49 -6.93 -6.25
CA LEU A 178 13.55 -7.23 -5.30
C LEU A 178 13.98 -8.70 -5.33
N ASN A 179 15.24 -8.96 -4.97
CA ASN A 179 15.66 -10.31 -4.66
C ASN A 179 15.05 -10.79 -3.33
N ARG A 180 15.15 -12.09 -3.05
CA ARG A 180 14.50 -12.72 -1.89
C ARG A 180 14.90 -12.10 -0.56
N SER A 181 16.18 -11.83 -0.32
CA SER A 181 16.66 -11.23 0.93
C SER A 181 16.07 -9.84 1.15
N ALA A 182 16.18 -8.96 0.16
CA ALA A 182 15.64 -7.61 0.21
C ALA A 182 14.10 -7.61 0.35
N SER A 183 13.40 -8.59 -0.28
CA SER A 183 11.97 -8.79 -0.12
C SER A 183 11.61 -9.13 1.33
N ASP A 184 12.35 -10.05 1.96
CA ASP A 184 12.12 -10.45 3.34
C ASP A 184 12.33 -9.26 4.31
N GLU A 185 13.39 -8.43 4.08
CA GLU A 185 13.66 -7.22 4.86
C GLU A 185 12.54 -6.18 4.73
N VAL A 186 12.12 -5.87 3.50
CA VAL A 186 11.04 -4.91 3.24
C VAL A 186 9.73 -5.36 3.89
N MET A 187 9.39 -6.64 3.78
CA MET A 187 8.17 -7.17 4.39
C MET A 187 8.25 -7.20 5.92
N GLU A 188 9.43 -7.38 6.49
CA GLU A 188 9.59 -7.29 7.95
C GLU A 188 9.38 -5.85 8.44
N GLU A 189 9.87 -4.84 7.71
CA GLU A 189 9.63 -3.44 8.05
C GLU A 189 8.12 -3.09 7.96
N LEU A 190 7.41 -3.56 6.93
CA LEU A 190 5.96 -3.38 6.84
C LEU A 190 5.21 -4.10 7.98
N ALA A 191 5.63 -5.32 8.33
CA ALA A 191 5.05 -6.05 9.46
C ALA A 191 5.31 -5.35 10.81
N LYS A 192 6.49 -4.74 11.01
CA LYS A 192 6.78 -3.92 12.20
C LYS A 192 5.85 -2.71 12.28
N LEU A 193 5.67 -1.98 11.17
CA LEU A 193 4.73 -0.86 11.11
C LEU A 193 3.29 -1.29 11.45
N ASN A 194 2.87 -2.46 10.95
CA ASN A 194 1.53 -2.98 11.27
C ASN A 194 1.40 -3.37 12.74
N ARG A 195 2.43 -3.94 13.35
CA ARG A 195 2.45 -4.19 14.82
C ARG A 195 2.38 -2.90 15.66
N GLU A 196 2.82 -1.76 15.08
CA GLU A 196 2.65 -0.40 15.62
C GLU A 196 1.31 0.23 15.23
N ASP A 197 0.30 -0.58 14.86
CA ASP A 197 -1.06 -0.22 14.48
C ASP A 197 -1.20 0.59 13.18
N THR A 198 -0.18 0.60 12.30
CA THR A 198 -0.32 1.16 10.96
C THR A 198 -1.20 0.23 10.10
N THR A 199 -2.28 0.77 9.53
CA THR A 199 -3.12 0.04 8.58
C THR A 199 -2.39 -0.11 7.25
N ILE A 200 -2.37 -1.31 6.66
CA ILE A 200 -1.67 -1.56 5.39
C ILE A 200 -2.57 -2.38 4.47
N MET A 201 -2.69 -1.94 3.23
CA MET A 201 -3.32 -2.72 2.16
C MET A 201 -2.32 -2.92 1.04
N LEU A 202 -2.04 -4.16 0.68
CA LEU A 202 -1.05 -4.47 -0.35
C LEU A 202 -1.57 -5.42 -1.42
N VAL A 203 -1.06 -5.25 -2.62
CA VAL A 203 -1.23 -6.20 -3.73
C VAL A 203 0.03 -7.06 -3.81
N THR A 204 -0.15 -8.36 -3.94
CA THR A 204 0.97 -9.29 -4.18
C THR A 204 0.51 -10.55 -4.92
N HIS A 205 1.44 -11.22 -5.59
CA HIS A 205 1.28 -12.57 -6.11
C HIS A 205 2.11 -13.60 -5.31
N ASP A 206 2.85 -13.15 -4.29
CA ASP A 206 3.70 -14.00 -3.46
C ASP A 206 2.95 -14.42 -2.18
N VAL A 207 2.75 -15.73 -2.03
CA VAL A 207 2.08 -16.34 -0.87
C VAL A 207 2.83 -16.03 0.44
N LYS A 208 4.17 -15.96 0.39
CA LYS A 208 5.00 -15.68 1.56
C LYS A 208 4.78 -14.24 2.06
N VAL A 209 4.63 -13.29 1.13
CA VAL A 209 4.25 -11.90 1.43
C VAL A 209 2.85 -11.86 2.04
N ALA A 210 1.87 -12.49 1.41
CA ALA A 210 0.49 -12.53 1.88
C ALA A 210 0.33 -13.23 3.23
N ALA A 211 1.16 -14.24 3.54
CA ALA A 211 1.16 -14.94 4.82
C ALA A 211 1.55 -14.07 6.01
N LYS A 212 2.18 -12.91 5.79
CA LYS A 212 2.44 -11.89 6.83
C LYS A 212 1.26 -10.94 7.05
N CYS A 213 0.20 -11.02 6.25
CA CYS A 213 -1.00 -10.20 6.40
C CYS A 213 -2.01 -10.84 7.34
N SER A 214 -2.88 -10.03 7.94
CA SER A 214 -3.95 -10.52 8.82
C SER A 214 -5.11 -11.13 8.05
N ARG A 215 -5.38 -10.62 6.84
CA ARG A 215 -6.47 -11.05 5.98
C ARG A 215 -6.05 -11.01 4.50
N LEU A 216 -6.59 -11.93 3.72
CA LEU A 216 -6.40 -11.96 2.28
C LEU A 216 -7.74 -11.82 1.57
N LEU A 217 -7.80 -10.96 0.55
CA LEU A 217 -8.88 -10.82 -0.41
C LEU A 217 -8.45 -11.50 -1.72
N PHE A 218 -9.19 -12.51 -2.15
CA PHE A 218 -8.93 -13.20 -3.41
C PHE A 218 -9.86 -12.66 -4.50
N ILE A 219 -9.27 -11.94 -5.47
CA ILE A 219 -10.03 -11.29 -6.54
C ILE A 219 -9.90 -12.09 -7.85
N VAL A 220 -11.04 -12.35 -8.48
CA VAL A 220 -11.13 -13.03 -9.79
C VAL A 220 -12.14 -12.28 -10.64
N ASP A 221 -11.79 -12.00 -11.89
CA ASP A 221 -12.66 -11.35 -12.89
C ASP A 221 -13.36 -10.07 -12.38
N GLY A 222 -12.65 -9.30 -11.56
CA GLY A 222 -13.11 -8.02 -11.04
C GLY A 222 -14.03 -8.10 -9.81
N ASN A 223 -14.17 -9.28 -9.19
CA ASN A 223 -14.95 -9.48 -7.96
C ASN A 223 -14.07 -10.07 -6.85
N ILE A 224 -14.34 -9.74 -5.59
CA ILE A 224 -13.81 -10.49 -4.45
C ILE A 224 -14.56 -11.83 -4.39
N LYS A 225 -13.85 -12.90 -4.79
CA LYS A 225 -14.40 -14.26 -4.85
C LYS A 225 -14.46 -14.89 -3.46
N ALA A 226 -13.43 -14.66 -2.65
CA ALA A 226 -13.31 -15.23 -1.32
C ALA A 226 -12.37 -14.39 -0.44
N GLU A 227 -12.49 -14.56 0.86
CA GLU A 227 -11.62 -13.96 1.86
C GLU A 227 -11.06 -15.05 2.79
N TYR A 228 -9.80 -14.85 3.22
CA TYR A 228 -9.16 -15.74 4.18
C TYR A 228 -8.60 -14.94 5.35
N ASN A 229 -9.04 -15.26 6.56
CA ASN A 229 -8.56 -14.60 7.77
C ASN A 229 -7.44 -15.42 8.40
N LEU A 230 -6.21 -14.86 8.39
CA LEU A 230 -5.03 -15.49 8.98
C LEU A 230 -4.81 -15.05 10.44
N GLY A 231 -5.53 -14.04 10.91
CA GLY A 231 -5.23 -13.36 12.17
C GLY A 231 -3.95 -12.51 12.10
N ARG A 232 -3.73 -11.67 13.11
CA ARG A 232 -2.58 -10.75 13.17
C ARG A 232 -1.25 -11.52 13.10
N TYR A 233 -0.28 -10.99 12.35
CA TYR A 233 1.06 -11.55 12.25
C TYR A 233 1.94 -10.98 13.36
N GLU A 234 2.29 -11.82 14.31
CA GLU A 234 3.13 -11.47 15.46
C GLU A 234 4.59 -11.95 15.25
N ALA A 235 5.53 -11.40 16.03
CA ALA A 235 6.94 -11.73 15.90
C ALA A 235 7.25 -13.23 16.15
N ASN A 236 6.42 -13.92 16.94
CA ASN A 236 6.51 -15.35 17.23
C ASN A 236 5.62 -16.22 16.34
N SER A 237 4.95 -15.64 15.33
CA SER A 237 4.09 -16.38 14.40
C SER A 237 4.92 -17.38 13.58
N ASN A 238 4.42 -18.61 13.45
CA ASN A 238 5.05 -19.59 12.55
C ASN A 238 4.68 -19.27 11.09
N LEU A 239 5.56 -18.55 10.41
CA LEU A 239 5.34 -18.15 9.02
C LEU A 239 5.12 -19.35 8.09
N ARG A 240 5.83 -20.48 8.30
CA ARG A 240 5.69 -21.68 7.44
C ARG A 240 4.29 -22.30 7.53
N ASP A 241 3.71 -22.33 8.73
CA ASP A 241 2.35 -22.86 8.90
C ASP A 241 1.32 -21.93 8.26
N ARG A 242 1.51 -20.61 8.37
CA ARG A 242 0.66 -19.63 7.70
C ARG A 242 0.76 -19.74 6.18
N GLU A 243 1.99 -19.84 5.62
CA GLU A 243 2.21 -20.06 4.19
C GLU A 243 1.53 -21.34 3.70
N ARG A 244 1.68 -22.44 4.43
CA ARG A 244 1.05 -23.74 4.07
C ARG A 244 -0.46 -23.67 4.08
N SER A 245 -1.05 -23.10 5.15
CA SER A 245 -2.50 -22.94 5.26
C SER A 245 -3.06 -22.07 4.15
N LEU A 246 -2.39 -20.95 3.87
CA LEU A 246 -2.79 -20.04 2.80
C LEU A 246 -2.64 -20.68 1.42
N SER A 247 -1.55 -21.41 1.14
CA SER A 247 -1.34 -22.11 -0.11
C SER A 247 -2.42 -23.15 -0.37
N ASN A 248 -2.76 -23.96 0.64
CA ASN A 248 -3.82 -24.95 0.51
C ASN A 248 -5.17 -24.29 0.19
N TRP A 249 -5.52 -23.24 0.93
CA TRP A 249 -6.75 -22.51 0.68
C TRP A 249 -6.79 -21.87 -0.72
N LEU A 250 -5.67 -21.28 -1.20
CA LEU A 250 -5.59 -20.72 -2.55
C LEU A 250 -5.79 -21.78 -3.63
N MET A 251 -5.21 -23.00 -3.46
CA MET A 251 -5.46 -24.12 -4.37
C MET A 251 -6.93 -24.50 -4.43
N GLU A 252 -7.65 -24.51 -3.30
CA GLU A 252 -9.10 -24.74 -3.26
C GLU A 252 -9.88 -23.65 -4.02
N GLN A 253 -9.38 -22.41 -4.05
CA GLN A 253 -9.97 -21.31 -4.81
C GLN A 253 -9.63 -21.35 -6.32
N GLY A 254 -8.71 -22.22 -6.76
CA GLY A 254 -8.29 -22.36 -8.16
C GLY A 254 -7.11 -21.44 -8.53
N TRP A 255 -6.27 -21.11 -7.53
CA TRP A 255 -5.00 -20.38 -7.72
C TRP A 255 -3.93 -21.27 -8.38
#